data_6e0100222eee6fbe7dd4cd87ee251fab
#
_entry.id   6e0100222eee6fbe7dd4cd87ee251fab
#
_cell.length_a   1.000
_cell.length_b   1.000
_cell.length_c   1.000
_cell.angle_alpha   90.00
_cell.angle_beta   90.00
_cell.angle_gamma   90.00
#
_symmetry.space_group_name_H-M   'P 1'
#
loop_
_entity.id
_entity.type
_entity.pdbx_description
1 polymer ?
#
loop_
_entity_poly.entity_id
_entity_poly.type
_entity_poly.pdbx_seq_one_letter_code
_entity_poly.pdbx_strand_id
1 'polypeptide(L)'
;SATANENAVTVEGGSYEDGRDVTGGTAQLIMGTSGVTATANGNRVTLRPTEHSIWEGINGGTATATALAGAATATASNNTVTLTEGRFEKEEIAEGVTTETNIYGGYAEARSSDDAANAVAENNAVHIGGGTYETPIYAARAVTDGTAHTTATVRGNTLEITGAPDLSRI
;
A
#
# COMPACT_ATOMS: atom_id res chain seq x y z
N SER A 1 -5.53 7.90 -18.15
CA SER A 1 -5.72 7.79 -16.71
C SER A 1 -6.15 6.38 -16.32
N ALA A 2 -5.74 5.91 -15.15
CA ALA A 2 -6.21 4.70 -14.49
C ALA A 2 -6.80 5.07 -13.13
N THR A 3 -7.90 4.41 -12.74
CA THR A 3 -8.61 4.73 -11.49
C THR A 3 -9.09 3.45 -10.81
N ALA A 4 -8.89 3.36 -9.50
CA ALA A 4 -9.41 2.30 -8.62
C ALA A 4 -10.04 2.96 -7.39
N ASN A 5 -11.37 3.08 -7.37
CA ASN A 5 -12.08 3.80 -6.33
C ASN A 5 -13.06 2.90 -5.58
N GLU A 6 -13.17 3.14 -4.27
CA GLU A 6 -14.20 2.59 -3.37
C GLU A 6 -14.31 1.05 -3.38
N ASN A 7 -13.22 0.36 -3.71
CA ASN A 7 -13.19 -1.09 -3.63
C ASN A 7 -13.07 -1.54 -2.17
N ALA A 8 -13.70 -2.66 -1.83
CA ALA A 8 -13.62 -3.23 -0.50
C ALA A 8 -13.23 -4.72 -0.57
N VAL A 9 -12.24 -5.09 0.22
CA VAL A 9 -11.84 -6.48 0.46
C VAL A 9 -12.02 -6.75 1.94
N THR A 10 -12.82 -7.76 2.26
CA THR A 10 -13.03 -8.21 3.64
C THR A 10 -12.74 -9.69 3.74
N VAL A 11 -11.88 -10.07 4.67
CA VAL A 11 -11.59 -11.46 5.01
C VAL A 11 -11.95 -11.67 6.48
N GLU A 12 -12.91 -12.55 6.72
CA GLU A 12 -13.39 -12.90 8.07
C GLU A 12 -13.19 -14.40 8.30
N GLY A 13 -12.35 -14.73 9.26
CA GLY A 13 -11.99 -16.12 9.58
C GLY A 13 -11.07 -16.75 8.52
N GLY A 14 -10.96 -18.08 8.60
CA GLY A 14 -10.06 -18.86 7.75
C GLY A 14 -8.64 -18.93 8.29
N SER A 15 -7.92 -19.98 7.88
CA SER A 15 -6.51 -20.18 8.16
C SER A 15 -5.76 -20.25 6.82
N TYR A 16 -4.73 -19.44 6.67
CA TYR A 16 -3.89 -19.34 5.47
C TYR A 16 -2.46 -19.66 5.92
N GLU A 17 -1.93 -20.79 5.46
CA GLU A 17 -0.62 -21.29 5.86
C GLU A 17 0.53 -20.69 5.05
N ASP A 18 0.24 -20.25 3.83
CA ASP A 18 1.21 -19.56 2.97
C ASP A 18 0.90 -18.06 2.96
N GLY A 19 1.92 -17.23 3.01
CA GLY A 19 1.81 -15.78 2.91
C GLY A 19 1.01 -15.32 1.68
N ARG A 20 0.22 -14.27 1.83
CA ARG A 20 -0.66 -13.72 0.77
C ARG A 20 -0.64 -12.20 0.81
N ASP A 21 -0.66 -11.63 -0.39
CA ASP A 21 -0.88 -10.20 -0.60
C ASP A 21 -2.36 -9.88 -0.71
N VAL A 22 -2.76 -8.78 -0.10
CA VAL A 22 -4.12 -8.25 -0.22
C VAL A 22 -4.08 -6.77 -0.57
N THR A 23 -4.78 -6.41 -1.66
CA THR A 23 -4.89 -5.01 -2.09
C THR A 23 -6.34 -4.61 -2.27
N GLY A 24 -6.75 -3.52 -1.65
CA GLY A 24 -8.11 -2.96 -1.77
C GLY A 24 -8.40 -2.47 -3.18
N GLY A 25 -7.46 -1.71 -3.78
CA GLY A 25 -7.59 -1.27 -5.16
C GLY A 25 -6.24 -0.86 -5.76
N THR A 26 -6.00 -1.26 -7.00
CA THR A 26 -4.79 -0.90 -7.74
C THR A 26 -5.14 -0.12 -9.01
N ALA A 27 -4.64 1.11 -9.11
CA ALA A 27 -4.64 1.90 -10.32
C ALA A 27 -3.24 1.98 -10.89
N GLN A 28 -3.01 1.39 -12.05
CA GLN A 28 -1.69 1.34 -12.68
C GLN A 28 -1.78 1.80 -14.14
N LEU A 29 -0.94 2.75 -14.51
CA LEU A 29 -0.78 3.21 -15.88
C LEU A 29 0.71 3.32 -16.22
N ILE A 30 1.17 2.47 -17.12
CA ILE A 30 2.57 2.37 -17.53
C ILE A 30 2.71 2.68 -19.01
N MET A 31 3.77 3.41 -19.35
CA MET A 31 4.21 3.70 -20.73
C MET A 31 3.27 4.63 -21.52
N GLY A 32 2.70 5.64 -20.90
CA GLY A 32 2.06 6.73 -21.63
C GLY A 32 3.07 7.62 -22.36
N THR A 33 2.79 7.99 -23.60
CA THR A 33 3.60 8.96 -24.39
C THR A 33 3.16 10.41 -24.19
N SER A 34 2.21 10.65 -23.32
CA SER A 34 1.72 11.96 -22.86
C SER A 34 1.49 11.86 -21.36
N GLY A 35 1.16 12.94 -20.69
CA GLY A 35 0.94 12.95 -19.25
C GLY A 35 0.04 11.80 -18.76
N VAL A 36 0.48 11.07 -17.75
CA VAL A 36 -0.23 9.90 -17.18
C VAL A 36 -0.69 10.18 -15.76
N THR A 37 -1.88 9.72 -15.42
CA THR A 37 -2.46 9.86 -14.08
C THR A 37 -3.01 8.52 -13.60
N ALA A 38 -2.62 8.12 -12.39
CA ALA A 38 -3.18 6.97 -11.67
C ALA A 38 -3.76 7.43 -10.33
N THR A 39 -4.98 6.98 -10.01
CA THR A 39 -5.67 7.35 -8.76
C THR A 39 -6.27 6.13 -8.08
N ALA A 40 -5.90 5.88 -6.82
CA ALA A 40 -6.52 4.90 -5.94
C ALA A 40 -7.14 5.62 -4.75
N ASN A 41 -8.47 5.68 -4.68
CA ASN A 41 -9.18 6.50 -3.70
C ASN A 41 -10.29 5.74 -3.00
N GLY A 42 -10.39 5.89 -1.67
CA GLY A 42 -11.48 5.35 -0.87
C GLY A 42 -11.51 3.82 -0.77
N ASN A 43 -10.42 3.13 -1.10
CA ASN A 43 -10.37 1.68 -1.05
C ASN A 43 -10.20 1.20 0.40
N ARG A 44 -10.76 0.03 0.69
CA ARG A 44 -10.75 -0.54 2.04
C ARG A 44 -10.31 -1.99 2.05
N VAL A 45 -9.42 -2.31 2.97
CA VAL A 45 -9.06 -3.69 3.33
C VAL A 45 -9.40 -3.91 4.80
N THR A 46 -10.14 -4.98 5.09
CA THR A 46 -10.45 -5.40 6.45
C THR A 46 -10.09 -6.86 6.61
N LEU A 47 -9.12 -7.15 7.46
CA LEU A 47 -8.70 -8.51 7.77
C LEU A 47 -9.01 -8.81 9.24
N ARG A 48 -9.82 -9.87 9.42
CA ARG A 48 -10.17 -10.48 10.71
C ARG A 48 -9.90 -11.98 10.64
N PRO A 49 -8.66 -12.39 10.30
CA PRO A 49 -8.31 -13.79 10.17
C PRO A 49 -8.25 -14.44 11.55
N THR A 50 -8.09 -15.77 11.56
CA THR A 50 -7.68 -16.47 12.78
C THR A 50 -6.20 -16.19 13.08
N GLU A 51 -5.78 -16.41 14.32
CA GLU A 51 -4.39 -16.23 14.78
C GLU A 51 -3.32 -17.03 14.00
N HIS A 52 -3.76 -18.07 13.27
CA HIS A 52 -2.87 -18.95 12.49
C HIS A 52 -2.71 -18.50 11.01
N SER A 53 -3.31 -17.38 10.63
CA SER A 53 -3.19 -16.90 9.25
C SER A 53 -1.92 -16.08 9.06
N ILE A 54 -1.15 -16.39 8.01
CA ILE A 54 0.07 -15.70 7.62
C ILE A 54 -0.23 -14.76 6.45
N TRP A 55 0.21 -13.51 6.56
CA TRP A 55 0.02 -12.46 5.56
C TRP A 55 1.35 -11.79 5.24
N GLU A 56 1.52 -11.36 4.01
CA GLU A 56 2.72 -10.68 3.52
C GLU A 56 2.45 -9.20 3.28
N GLY A 57 2.08 -8.82 2.08
CA GLY A 57 1.83 -7.43 1.69
C GLY A 57 0.36 -7.03 1.82
N ILE A 58 0.07 -5.94 2.53
CA ILE A 58 -1.30 -5.41 2.66
C ILE A 58 -1.33 -3.96 2.18
N ASN A 59 -2.16 -3.68 1.18
CA ASN A 59 -2.31 -2.35 0.62
C ASN A 59 -3.78 -1.91 0.62
N GLY A 60 -4.10 -0.81 1.25
CA GLY A 60 -5.43 -0.19 1.17
C GLY A 60 -5.73 0.28 -0.27
N GLY A 61 -4.82 1.05 -0.84
CA GLY A 61 -4.89 1.48 -2.24
C GLY A 61 -3.51 1.79 -2.82
N THR A 62 -3.27 1.34 -4.05
CA THR A 62 -2.01 1.55 -4.77
C THR A 62 -2.25 2.32 -6.06
N ALA A 63 -1.54 3.41 -6.27
CA ALA A 63 -1.54 4.18 -7.49
C ALA A 63 -0.12 4.23 -8.09
N THR A 64 0.06 3.74 -9.31
CA THR A 64 1.35 3.76 -10.02
C THR A 64 1.20 4.40 -11.39
N ALA A 65 1.89 5.50 -11.62
CA ALA A 65 1.93 6.22 -12.89
C ALA A 65 3.36 6.26 -13.43
N THR A 66 3.58 5.70 -14.63
CA THR A 66 4.89 5.76 -15.30
C THR A 66 4.73 6.33 -16.69
N ALA A 67 5.36 7.49 -16.93
CA ALA A 67 5.38 8.16 -18.22
C ALA A 67 6.74 7.96 -18.92
N LEU A 68 6.72 7.60 -20.20
CA LEU A 68 7.90 7.62 -21.07
C LEU A 68 8.16 9.06 -21.58
N ALA A 69 7.10 9.84 -21.76
CA ALA A 69 7.16 11.25 -22.09
C ALA A 69 6.00 11.99 -21.40
N GLY A 70 6.26 13.22 -20.95
CA GLY A 70 5.30 14.04 -20.22
C GLY A 70 5.19 13.67 -18.73
N ALA A 71 4.39 14.42 -18.01
CA ALA A 71 4.30 14.31 -16.56
C ALA A 71 3.60 13.02 -16.09
N ALA A 72 4.09 12.46 -14.98
CA ALA A 72 3.45 11.37 -14.27
C ALA A 72 2.84 11.86 -12.94
N THR A 73 1.57 11.53 -12.69
CA THR A 73 0.90 11.84 -11.43
C THR A 73 0.27 10.58 -10.84
N ALA A 74 0.62 10.25 -9.60
CA ALA A 74 0.03 9.16 -8.85
C ALA A 74 -0.59 9.69 -7.54
N THR A 75 -1.84 9.31 -7.27
CA THR A 75 -2.55 9.72 -6.04
C THR A 75 -3.17 8.52 -5.34
N ALA A 76 -2.78 8.26 -4.09
CA ALA A 76 -3.41 7.30 -3.21
C ALA A 76 -4.05 8.05 -2.03
N SER A 77 -5.38 8.11 -1.97
CA SER A 77 -6.08 8.94 -0.99
C SER A 77 -7.26 8.23 -0.32
N ASN A 78 -7.52 8.59 0.94
CA ASN A 78 -8.67 8.11 1.71
C ASN A 78 -8.78 6.56 1.78
N ASN A 79 -7.68 5.84 1.61
CA ASN A 79 -7.67 4.39 1.69
C ASN A 79 -7.53 3.94 3.15
N THR A 80 -8.13 2.81 3.49
CA THR A 80 -8.15 2.31 4.86
C THR A 80 -7.76 0.84 4.91
N VAL A 81 -6.88 0.50 5.84
CA VAL A 81 -6.54 -0.88 6.23
C VAL A 81 -6.92 -1.08 7.68
N THR A 82 -7.65 -2.15 7.97
CA THR A 82 -8.04 -2.54 9.34
C THR A 82 -7.61 -3.99 9.58
N LEU A 83 -6.75 -4.19 10.57
CA LEU A 83 -6.18 -5.47 10.95
C LEU A 83 -6.50 -5.75 12.41
N THR A 84 -7.19 -6.84 12.72
CA THR A 84 -7.61 -7.14 14.09
C THR A 84 -6.83 -8.28 14.72
N GLU A 85 -6.41 -9.24 13.91
CA GLU A 85 -5.66 -10.44 14.31
C GLU A 85 -4.83 -10.91 13.14
N GLY A 86 -4.00 -11.95 13.36
CA GLY A 86 -3.19 -12.56 12.32
C GLY A 86 -1.70 -12.40 12.55
N ARG A 87 -0.92 -13.01 11.68
CA ARG A 87 0.52 -12.94 11.68
C ARG A 87 1.00 -12.35 10.34
N PHE A 88 1.73 -11.25 10.41
CA PHE A 88 2.19 -10.48 9.27
C PHE A 88 3.70 -10.61 9.19
N GLU A 89 4.17 -11.44 8.27
CA GLU A 89 5.57 -11.82 8.12
C GLU A 89 6.22 -11.22 6.88
N LYS A 90 7.54 -11.27 6.87
CA LYS A 90 8.31 -11.03 5.64
C LYS A 90 8.27 -12.30 4.78
N GLU A 91 8.09 -12.13 3.49
CA GLU A 91 8.20 -13.23 2.54
C GLU A 91 9.65 -13.72 2.48
N GLU A 92 9.89 -15.00 2.72
CA GLU A 92 11.17 -15.64 2.52
C GLU A 92 11.20 -16.31 1.12
N ILE A 93 11.90 -15.67 0.18
CA ILE A 93 12.02 -16.15 -1.21
C ILE A 93 13.12 -17.19 -1.42
N ALA A 94 14.08 -17.29 -0.49
CA ALA A 94 15.12 -18.31 -0.42
C ALA A 94 15.69 -18.32 1.00
N GLU A 95 16.38 -19.39 1.37
CA GLU A 95 16.97 -19.54 2.71
C GLU A 95 17.78 -18.30 3.12
N GLY A 96 17.30 -17.55 4.09
CA GLY A 96 17.89 -16.30 4.58
C GLY A 96 17.72 -15.07 3.69
N VAL A 97 16.91 -15.14 2.62
CA VAL A 97 16.60 -14.01 1.75
C VAL A 97 15.13 -13.66 1.86
N THR A 98 14.83 -12.53 2.49
CA THR A 98 13.46 -12.02 2.64
C THR A 98 13.17 -10.88 1.66
N THR A 99 11.94 -10.81 1.14
CA THR A 99 11.47 -9.62 0.41
C THR A 99 10.97 -8.56 1.40
N GLU A 100 11.04 -7.30 0.99
CA GLU A 100 10.40 -6.22 1.73
C GLU A 100 8.89 -6.22 1.46
N THR A 101 8.17 -7.02 2.17
CA THR A 101 6.71 -6.92 2.27
C THR A 101 6.37 -5.80 3.24
N ASN A 102 5.30 -5.06 2.98
CA ASN A 102 4.92 -3.91 3.79
C ASN A 102 3.41 -3.78 3.90
N ILE A 103 2.96 -3.15 4.97
CA ILE A 103 1.57 -2.76 5.16
C ILE A 103 1.45 -1.27 4.87
N TYR A 104 0.66 -0.91 3.84
CA TYR A 104 0.38 0.48 3.48
C TYR A 104 -1.12 0.80 3.57
N GLY A 105 -1.48 1.88 4.23
CA GLY A 105 -2.80 2.48 4.07
C GLY A 105 -3.01 2.98 2.64
N GLY A 106 -2.01 3.70 2.10
CA GLY A 106 -1.97 4.13 0.71
C GLY A 106 -0.54 4.20 0.17
N TYR A 107 -0.35 3.74 -1.07
CA TYR A 107 0.93 3.81 -1.78
C TYR A 107 0.78 4.54 -3.11
N ALA A 108 1.55 5.60 -3.31
CA ALA A 108 1.59 6.36 -4.56
C ALA A 108 3.01 6.35 -5.14
N GLU A 109 3.15 5.98 -6.39
CA GLU A 109 4.41 6.00 -7.11
C GLU A 109 4.27 6.66 -8.48
N ALA A 110 5.06 7.71 -8.72
CA ALA A 110 5.11 8.40 -9.99
C ALA A 110 6.53 8.39 -10.57
N ARG A 111 6.66 7.97 -11.83
CA ARG A 111 7.92 7.94 -12.57
C ARG A 111 7.78 8.65 -13.90
N SER A 112 8.72 9.51 -14.26
CA SER A 112 8.79 10.15 -15.57
C SER A 112 10.22 10.15 -16.09
N SER A 113 10.39 9.76 -17.37
CA SER A 113 11.71 9.72 -18.00
C SER A 113 12.22 11.10 -18.40
N ASP A 114 11.34 12.07 -18.69
CA ASP A 114 11.72 13.36 -19.28
C ASP A 114 10.99 14.60 -18.72
N ASP A 115 10.03 14.41 -17.80
CA ASP A 115 9.23 15.50 -17.24
C ASP A 115 8.98 15.32 -15.74
N ALA A 116 8.02 16.07 -15.18
CA ALA A 116 7.70 16.05 -13.75
C ALA A 116 7.09 14.73 -13.29
N ALA A 117 7.51 14.26 -12.12
CA ALA A 117 6.86 13.16 -11.41
C ALA A 117 6.27 13.65 -10.08
N ASN A 118 4.96 13.43 -9.90
CA ASN A 118 4.24 13.87 -8.71
C ASN A 118 3.50 12.71 -8.05
N ALA A 119 3.89 12.34 -6.83
CA ALA A 119 3.23 11.31 -6.04
C ALA A 119 2.60 11.91 -4.78
N VAL A 120 1.31 11.64 -4.55
CA VAL A 120 0.56 12.13 -3.39
C VAL A 120 -0.07 10.95 -2.65
N ALA A 121 0.23 10.83 -1.35
CA ALA A 121 -0.42 9.86 -0.46
C ALA A 121 -1.05 10.60 0.71
N GLU A 122 -2.38 10.73 0.72
CA GLU A 122 -3.06 11.59 1.68
C GLU A 122 -4.31 10.97 2.30
N ASN A 123 -4.56 11.33 3.58
CA ASN A 123 -5.74 10.93 4.34
C ASN A 123 -5.96 9.41 4.36
N ASN A 124 -4.89 8.62 4.26
CA ASN A 124 -4.98 7.17 4.38
C ASN A 124 -4.91 6.76 5.85
N ALA A 125 -5.49 5.63 6.19
CA ALA A 125 -5.52 5.13 7.55
C ALA A 125 -5.11 3.66 7.65
N VAL A 126 -4.36 3.32 8.71
CA VAL A 126 -4.12 1.94 9.14
C VAL A 126 -4.57 1.82 10.59
N HIS A 127 -5.49 0.89 10.86
CA HIS A 127 -5.99 0.58 12.19
C HIS A 127 -5.55 -0.83 12.57
N ILE A 128 -4.89 -0.95 13.71
CA ILE A 128 -4.35 -2.21 14.23
C ILE A 128 -5.01 -2.50 15.58
N GLY A 129 -5.78 -3.59 15.66
CA GLY A 129 -6.45 -4.06 16.86
C GLY A 129 -5.72 -5.19 17.59
N GLY A 130 -4.85 -5.92 16.93
CA GLY A 130 -4.12 -7.07 17.49
C GLY A 130 -3.21 -7.70 16.44
N GLY A 131 -2.67 -8.89 16.73
CA GLY A 131 -1.81 -9.64 15.82
C GLY A 131 -0.32 -9.52 16.11
N THR A 132 0.49 -10.26 15.36
CA THR A 132 1.95 -10.25 15.41
C THR A 132 2.51 -9.71 14.11
N TYR A 133 3.45 -8.78 14.17
CA TYR A 133 3.98 -8.07 13.00
C TYR A 133 5.50 -8.19 12.93
N GLU A 134 6.00 -8.69 11.81
CA GLU A 134 7.41 -8.73 11.43
C GLU A 134 7.71 -7.85 10.22
N THR A 135 6.68 -7.21 9.67
CA THR A 135 6.76 -6.36 8.48
C THR A 135 6.49 -4.90 8.83
N PRO A 136 7.19 -3.95 8.20
CA PRO A 136 6.97 -2.53 8.44
C PRO A 136 5.53 -2.08 8.12
N ILE A 137 5.02 -1.15 8.93
CA ILE A 137 3.66 -0.62 8.83
C ILE A 137 3.73 0.88 8.55
N TYR A 138 3.10 1.30 7.46
CA TYR A 138 3.05 2.69 7.04
C TYR A 138 1.60 3.13 6.84
N ALA A 139 1.20 4.24 7.45
CA ALA A 139 -0.09 4.85 7.11
C ALA A 139 -0.15 5.25 5.64
N ALA A 140 1.00 5.69 5.09
CA ALA A 140 1.11 5.97 3.65
C ALA A 140 2.59 6.05 3.20
N ARG A 141 2.79 5.89 1.88
CA ARG A 141 4.08 6.13 1.22
C ARG A 141 3.89 6.80 -0.13
N ALA A 142 4.72 7.79 -0.43
CA ALA A 142 4.81 8.42 -1.75
C ALA A 142 6.24 8.32 -2.27
N VAL A 143 6.39 7.89 -3.52
CA VAL A 143 7.68 7.70 -4.19
C VAL A 143 7.66 8.40 -5.54
N THR A 144 8.72 9.12 -5.86
CA THR A 144 8.90 9.74 -7.17
C THR A 144 10.27 9.39 -7.76
N ASP A 145 10.28 9.18 -9.07
CA ASP A 145 11.51 9.02 -9.84
C ASP A 145 11.37 9.82 -11.15
N GLY A 146 12.28 10.73 -11.42
CA GLY A 146 12.21 11.58 -12.60
C GLY A 146 13.45 12.45 -12.78
N THR A 147 13.64 12.91 -14.01
CA THR A 147 14.79 13.74 -14.40
C THR A 147 14.54 15.24 -14.24
N ALA A 148 13.29 15.65 -14.12
CA ALA A 148 12.88 17.04 -13.93
C ALA A 148 12.35 17.27 -12.51
N HIS A 149 11.36 18.15 -12.33
CA HIS A 149 10.78 18.45 -11.02
C HIS A 149 10.00 17.25 -10.45
N THR A 150 10.48 16.68 -9.36
CA THR A 150 9.80 15.61 -8.65
C THR A 150 9.23 16.11 -7.32
N THR A 151 8.00 15.70 -7.00
CA THR A 151 7.35 16.04 -5.74
C THR A 151 6.69 14.80 -5.12
N ALA A 152 7.15 14.41 -3.93
CA ALA A 152 6.49 13.39 -3.12
C ALA A 152 5.83 14.06 -1.90
N THR A 153 4.52 13.89 -1.77
CA THR A 153 3.72 14.47 -0.68
C THR A 153 3.05 13.38 0.13
N VAL A 154 3.26 13.39 1.44
CA VAL A 154 2.59 12.50 2.40
C VAL A 154 1.94 13.39 3.47
N ARG A 155 0.60 13.37 3.60
CA ARG A 155 -0.11 14.24 4.54
C ARG A 155 -1.42 13.67 5.05
N GLY A 156 -1.80 14.05 6.27
CA GLY A 156 -3.11 13.70 6.86
C GLY A 156 -3.32 12.20 7.09
N ASN A 157 -2.25 11.38 7.04
CA ASN A 157 -2.36 9.94 7.19
C ASN A 157 -2.33 9.55 8.67
N THR A 158 -3.02 8.47 9.03
CA THR A 158 -3.18 8.02 10.41
C THR A 158 -2.75 6.57 10.57
N LEU A 159 -1.91 6.29 11.57
CA LEU A 159 -1.68 4.95 12.10
C LEU A 159 -2.26 4.91 13.52
N GLU A 160 -3.27 4.06 13.72
CA GLU A 160 -3.92 3.89 15.01
C GLU A 160 -3.72 2.46 15.53
N ILE A 161 -3.25 2.34 16.76
CA ILE A 161 -3.03 1.07 17.44
C ILE A 161 -3.92 1.05 18.68
N THR A 162 -4.93 0.20 18.69
CA THR A 162 -5.94 0.16 19.76
C THR A 162 -5.92 -1.08 20.64
N GLY A 163 -5.32 -2.16 20.16
CA GLY A 163 -5.17 -3.41 20.90
C GLY A 163 -3.79 -3.57 21.54
N ALA A 164 -3.38 -4.80 21.69
CA ALA A 164 -2.04 -5.17 22.16
C ALA A 164 -1.31 -6.01 21.10
N PRO A 165 -1.01 -5.44 19.91
CA PRO A 165 -0.27 -6.17 18.89
C PRO A 165 1.17 -6.44 19.36
N ASP A 166 1.74 -7.55 18.93
CA ASP A 166 3.17 -7.80 19.08
C ASP A 166 3.94 -7.13 17.94
N LEU A 167 4.63 -6.05 18.23
CA LEU A 167 5.46 -5.27 17.30
C LEU A 167 6.97 -5.48 17.55
N SER A 168 7.34 -6.48 18.32
CA SER A 168 8.73 -6.66 18.80
C SER A 168 9.72 -7.02 17.69
N ARG A 169 9.24 -7.31 16.48
CA ARG A 169 10.06 -7.77 15.35
C ARG A 169 10.06 -6.83 14.13
N ILE A 170 9.48 -5.65 14.26
CA ILE A 170 9.50 -4.63 13.19
C ILE A 170 10.84 -3.90 13.14
#